data_670436e404ebe6434cb5a5642d34acd8
#
_entry.id   670436e404ebe6434cb5a5642d34acd8
#
_cell.length_a   1.000
_cell.length_b   1.000
_cell.length_c   1.000
_cell.angle_alpha   90.00
_cell.angle_beta   90.00
_cell.angle_gamma   90.00
#
_symmetry.space_group_name_H-M   'P 1'
#
loop_
_entity.id
_entity.type
_entity.pdbx_description
1 polymer ?
#
loop_
_entity_poly.entity_id
_entity_poly.type
_entity_poly.pdbx_seq_one_letter_code
_entity_poly.pdbx_strand_id
1 'polypeptide(L)'
;RLMTAGVMMGSMMKADSDLLTIRVEGDGPIGGLTVTADKNGNVKGYAFHPEVMLPPNAKGKLDVGGALGVGVLSVIQDIGLKEPYVGQTILVTGEIAEDLTYYYATSEQTPSSVALGVLMNKENTVRQAGGFIIQLLPGAEEATIAALEKTIGELEPVTTMLNKGMTPENILELILGQ
;
A
#
# COMPACT_ATOMS: atom_id res chain seq x y z
N ARG A 1 -2.48 -6.62 2.16
CA ARG A 1 -2.34 -5.23 1.70
C ARG A 1 -0.94 -4.68 1.98
N LEU A 2 -0.49 -4.65 3.25
CA LEU A 2 0.80 -4.05 3.59
C LEU A 2 1.99 -4.77 2.92
N MET A 3 1.97 -6.10 2.83
CA MET A 3 3.01 -6.86 2.09
C MET A 3 3.02 -6.52 0.60
N THR A 4 1.85 -6.34 -0.02
CA THR A 4 1.75 -5.91 -1.44
C THR A 4 2.38 -4.52 -1.61
N ALA A 5 2.07 -3.58 -0.73
CA ALA A 5 2.72 -2.27 -0.73
C ALA A 5 4.23 -2.40 -0.52
N GLY A 6 4.66 -3.25 0.41
CA GLY A 6 6.07 -3.51 0.68
C GLY A 6 6.84 -4.01 -0.55
N VAL A 7 6.27 -4.96 -1.32
CA VAL A 7 6.88 -5.44 -2.57
C VAL A 7 7.04 -4.30 -3.58
N MET A 8 5.99 -3.51 -3.81
CA MET A 8 6.03 -2.42 -4.76
C MET A 8 7.02 -1.32 -4.33
N MET A 9 6.98 -0.91 -3.07
CA MET A 9 7.90 0.11 -2.54
C MET A 9 9.33 -0.40 -2.45
N GLY A 10 9.52 -1.68 -2.09
CA GLY A 10 10.84 -2.33 -2.08
C GLY A 10 11.47 -2.35 -3.47
N SER A 11 10.69 -2.63 -4.52
CA SER A 11 11.18 -2.63 -5.90
C SER A 11 11.69 -1.26 -6.38
N MET A 12 11.36 -0.17 -5.69
CA MET A 12 11.87 1.18 -5.97
C MET A 12 13.26 1.43 -5.34
N MET A 13 13.74 0.54 -4.46
CA MET A 13 15.06 0.64 -3.86
C MET A 13 16.16 0.44 -4.92
N LYS A 14 17.32 1.05 -4.74
CA LYS A 14 18.35 1.14 -5.79
C LYS A 14 19.40 0.03 -5.69
N ALA A 15 19.92 -0.21 -4.48
CA ALA A 15 20.98 -1.18 -4.27
C ALA A 15 20.43 -2.54 -3.77
N ASP A 16 21.18 -3.62 -4.01
CA ASP A 16 20.82 -4.97 -3.52
C ASP A 16 20.85 -5.08 -1.99
N SER A 17 21.66 -4.21 -1.37
CA SER A 17 21.77 -4.13 0.09
C SER A 17 20.67 -3.29 0.74
N ASP A 18 19.92 -2.52 -0.06
CA ASP A 18 18.89 -1.63 0.47
C ASP A 18 17.72 -2.43 1.04
N LEU A 19 17.20 -1.97 2.16
CA LEU A 19 16.09 -2.61 2.84
C LEU A 19 15.01 -1.59 3.19
N LEU A 20 13.78 -1.91 2.83
CA LEU A 20 12.61 -1.12 3.19
C LEU A 20 11.88 -1.81 4.33
N THR A 21 11.54 -1.07 5.38
CA THR A 21 10.62 -1.55 6.42
C THR A 21 9.44 -0.59 6.54
N ILE A 22 8.23 -1.11 6.42
CA ILE A 22 6.99 -0.38 6.68
C ILE A 22 6.45 -0.89 8.00
N ARG A 23 6.26 0.01 8.95
CA ARG A 23 5.72 -0.28 10.27
C ARG A 23 4.47 0.55 10.51
N VAL A 24 3.40 -0.10 10.89
CA VAL A 24 2.16 0.54 11.31
C VAL A 24 1.95 0.19 12.77
N GLU A 25 1.77 1.18 13.62
CA GLU A 25 1.48 1.01 15.04
C GLU A 25 0.20 1.77 15.36
N GLY A 26 -0.73 1.11 16.02
CA GLY A 26 -2.01 1.69 16.38
C GLY A 26 -2.53 1.19 17.72
N ASP A 27 -3.52 1.86 18.24
CA ASP A 27 -4.17 1.52 19.52
C ASP A 27 -5.32 0.52 19.36
N GLY A 28 -5.59 0.08 18.14
CA GLY A 28 -6.59 -0.95 17.87
C GLY A 28 -6.10 -2.36 18.26
N PRO A 29 -7.00 -3.36 18.22
CA PRO A 29 -6.74 -4.68 18.77
C PRO A 29 -5.59 -5.44 18.09
N ILE A 30 -5.22 -5.14 16.84
CA ILE A 30 -4.08 -5.75 16.17
C ILE A 30 -2.73 -5.22 16.67
N GLY A 31 -2.72 -4.04 17.31
CA GLY A 31 -1.53 -3.38 17.87
C GLY A 31 -0.56 -2.84 16.83
N GLY A 32 -0.35 -3.53 15.75
CA GLY A 32 0.52 -3.09 14.66
C GLY A 32 0.86 -4.16 13.66
N LEU A 33 1.51 -3.72 12.59
CA LEU A 33 1.99 -4.52 11.48
C LEU A 33 3.43 -4.12 11.14
N THR A 34 4.27 -5.07 10.81
CA THR A 34 5.61 -4.78 10.28
C THR A 34 5.84 -5.59 9.02
N VAL A 35 6.33 -4.94 7.98
CA VAL A 35 6.70 -5.56 6.71
C VAL A 35 8.08 -5.07 6.31
N THR A 36 8.94 -5.99 5.88
CA THR A 36 10.26 -5.69 5.34
C THR A 36 10.35 -6.25 3.93
N ALA A 37 10.88 -5.45 3.00
CA ALA A 37 11.01 -5.82 1.59
C ALA A 37 12.33 -5.31 1.01
N ASP A 38 12.79 -5.94 -0.06
CA ASP A 38 13.95 -5.55 -0.85
C ASP A 38 13.58 -5.30 -2.33
N LYS A 39 14.54 -4.84 -3.10
CA LYS A 39 14.32 -4.52 -4.53
C LYS A 39 14.07 -5.75 -5.40
N ASN A 40 14.39 -6.95 -4.94
CA ASN A 40 14.24 -8.20 -5.68
C ASN A 40 12.84 -8.82 -5.49
N GLY A 41 11.93 -8.10 -4.83
CA GLY A 41 10.57 -8.55 -4.57
C GLY A 41 10.44 -9.51 -3.38
N ASN A 42 11.51 -9.72 -2.62
CA ASN A 42 11.40 -10.48 -1.38
C ASN A 42 10.66 -9.64 -0.34
N VAL A 43 9.70 -10.24 0.31
CA VAL A 43 8.90 -9.58 1.35
C VAL A 43 8.58 -10.53 2.49
N LYS A 44 8.64 -10.03 3.69
CA LYS A 44 8.19 -10.72 4.91
C LYS A 44 7.50 -9.73 5.84
N GLY A 45 6.62 -10.23 6.67
CA GLY A 45 5.92 -9.38 7.63
C GLY A 45 5.13 -10.17 8.63
N TYR A 46 4.69 -9.48 9.67
CA TYR A 46 3.85 -10.05 10.73
C TYR A 46 2.92 -8.99 11.32
N ALA A 47 1.85 -9.47 11.94
CA ALA A 47 0.98 -8.69 12.81
C ALA A 47 1.36 -8.92 14.27
N PHE A 48 1.19 -7.92 15.13
CA PHE A 48 1.51 -8.06 16.57
C PHE A 48 0.52 -9.01 17.24
N HIS A 49 -0.76 -8.88 16.93
CA HIS A 49 -1.82 -9.77 17.41
C HIS A 49 -2.59 -10.35 16.20
N PRO A 50 -2.08 -11.44 15.58
CA PRO A 50 -2.66 -11.99 14.34
C PRO A 50 -4.01 -12.68 14.55
N GLU A 51 -4.38 -12.99 15.78
CA GLU A 51 -5.62 -13.67 16.16
C GLU A 51 -6.86 -12.75 16.23
N VAL A 52 -6.69 -11.46 15.93
CA VAL A 52 -7.79 -10.49 15.98
C VAL A 52 -8.88 -10.86 14.97
N MET A 53 -10.10 -10.96 15.47
CA MET A 53 -11.31 -11.18 14.68
C MET A 53 -12.27 -10.03 14.88
N LEU A 54 -12.59 -9.32 13.80
CA LEU A 54 -13.57 -8.24 13.79
C LEU A 54 -14.69 -8.54 12.80
N PRO A 55 -15.92 -8.06 13.07
CA PRO A 55 -16.97 -8.11 12.09
C PRO A 55 -16.60 -7.28 10.86
N PRO A 56 -17.21 -7.56 9.70
CA PRO A 56 -17.04 -6.70 8.54
C PRO A 56 -17.47 -5.25 8.84
N ASN A 57 -16.79 -4.29 8.21
CA ASN A 57 -17.18 -2.88 8.30
C ASN A 57 -18.56 -2.62 7.65
N ALA A 58 -19.07 -1.39 7.74
CA ALA A 58 -20.36 -1.00 7.18
C ALA A 58 -20.50 -1.24 5.65
N LYS A 59 -19.38 -1.42 4.93
CA LYS A 59 -19.33 -1.74 3.50
C LYS A 59 -19.20 -3.25 3.24
N GLY A 60 -19.31 -4.10 4.26
CA GLY A 60 -19.16 -5.55 4.16
C GLY A 60 -17.73 -6.02 3.86
N LYS A 61 -16.72 -5.17 4.09
CA LYS A 61 -15.31 -5.46 3.88
C LYS A 61 -14.59 -5.69 5.21
N LEU A 62 -13.38 -6.28 5.15
CA LEU A 62 -12.51 -6.37 6.32
C LEU A 62 -12.31 -4.99 6.94
N ASP A 63 -12.55 -4.90 8.24
CA ASP A 63 -12.39 -3.66 9.01
C ASP A 63 -10.92 -3.46 9.43
N VAL A 64 -10.11 -3.05 8.48
CA VAL A 64 -8.67 -2.83 8.72
C VAL A 64 -8.46 -1.59 9.59
N GLY A 65 -9.23 -0.53 9.35
CA GLY A 65 -9.19 0.69 10.16
C GLY A 65 -9.55 0.44 11.61
N GLY A 66 -10.63 -0.32 11.86
CA GLY A 66 -11.01 -0.72 13.22
C GLY A 66 -9.98 -1.65 13.88
N ALA A 67 -9.29 -2.48 13.11
CA ALA A 67 -8.23 -3.34 13.63
C ALA A 67 -6.98 -2.54 14.05
N LEU A 68 -6.62 -1.50 13.32
CA LEU A 68 -5.44 -0.66 13.58
C LEU A 68 -5.72 0.45 14.59
N GLY A 69 -6.91 1.07 14.54
CA GLY A 69 -7.25 2.20 15.39
C GLY A 69 -6.50 3.48 15.01
N VAL A 70 -6.29 4.35 15.98
CA VAL A 70 -5.48 5.57 15.84
C VAL A 70 -4.00 5.20 15.96
N GLY A 71 -3.18 5.73 15.06
CA GLY A 71 -1.78 5.32 15.08
C GLY A 71 -0.90 6.04 14.09
N VAL A 72 0.24 5.44 13.82
CA VAL A 72 1.34 6.00 13.02
C VAL A 72 1.82 4.96 12.00
N LEU A 73 2.08 5.44 10.80
CA LEU A 73 2.77 4.72 9.74
C LEU A 73 4.19 5.26 9.62
N SER A 74 5.18 4.38 9.70
CA SER A 74 6.60 4.69 9.54
C SER A 74 7.16 3.90 8.35
N VAL A 75 7.89 4.58 7.48
CA VAL A 75 8.65 3.98 6.38
C VAL A 75 10.12 4.19 6.66
N ILE A 76 10.84 3.11 6.82
CA ILE A 76 12.26 3.08 7.19
C ILE A 76 13.03 2.55 5.99
N GLN A 77 13.95 3.34 5.47
CA GLN A 77 14.80 2.98 4.34
C GLN A 77 16.25 2.89 4.80
N ASP A 78 16.74 1.66 4.92
CA ASP A 78 18.17 1.40 5.14
C ASP A 78 18.87 1.32 3.78
N ILE A 79 19.59 2.38 3.45
CA ILE A 79 20.31 2.56 2.19
C ILE A 79 21.84 2.58 2.42
N GLY A 80 22.30 1.95 3.49
CA GLY A 80 23.73 1.86 3.83
C GLY A 80 24.32 3.13 4.45
N LEU A 81 23.50 4.07 4.91
CA LEU A 81 23.95 5.22 5.68
C LEU A 81 24.16 4.85 7.16
N LYS A 82 24.83 5.73 7.91
CA LYS A 82 25.05 5.54 9.35
C LYS A 82 23.75 5.31 10.11
N GLU A 83 22.69 6.01 9.71
CA GLU A 83 21.34 5.85 10.23
C GLU A 83 20.37 5.72 9.05
N PRO A 84 19.34 4.85 9.16
CA PRO A 84 18.35 4.74 8.12
C PRO A 84 17.52 6.03 8.00
N TYR A 85 17.05 6.31 6.81
CA TYR A 85 16.04 7.35 6.61
C TYR A 85 14.70 6.87 7.14
N VAL A 86 14.02 7.72 7.92
CA VAL A 86 12.71 7.42 8.49
C VAL A 86 11.71 8.51 8.13
N GLY A 87 10.74 8.18 7.31
CA GLY A 87 9.57 9.00 7.07
C GLY A 87 8.40 8.51 7.92
N GLN A 88 7.60 9.42 8.44
CA GLN A 88 6.51 9.08 9.36
C GLN A 88 5.28 9.94 9.13
N THR A 89 4.10 9.34 9.29
CA THR A 89 2.82 10.06 9.25
C THR A 89 1.79 9.41 10.18
N ILE A 90 0.77 10.15 10.55
CA ILE A 90 -0.38 9.60 11.28
C ILE A 90 -1.21 8.72 10.34
N LEU A 91 -1.92 7.75 10.90
CA LEU A 91 -2.99 7.04 10.18
C LEU A 91 -4.20 7.98 10.06
N VAL A 92 -4.60 8.26 8.83
CA VAL A 92 -5.75 9.12 8.53
C VAL A 92 -7.04 8.30 8.55
N THR A 93 -6.99 7.11 7.98
CA THR A 93 -8.15 6.23 7.85
C THR A 93 -7.93 4.84 8.43
N GLY A 94 -6.68 4.42 8.62
CA GLY A 94 -6.30 3.04 8.91
C GLY A 94 -6.46 2.09 7.71
N GLU A 95 -6.91 2.60 6.56
CA GLU A 95 -6.90 1.86 5.29
C GLU A 95 -5.55 2.07 4.61
N ILE A 96 -4.74 1.02 4.55
CA ILE A 96 -3.31 1.07 4.19
C ILE A 96 -3.02 1.87 2.91
N ALA A 97 -3.87 1.74 1.88
CA ALA A 97 -3.66 2.44 0.61
C ALA A 97 -3.81 3.96 0.76
N GLU A 98 -4.82 4.41 1.48
CA GLU A 98 -5.07 5.84 1.73
C GLU A 98 -3.99 6.44 2.62
N ASP A 99 -3.57 5.72 3.65
CA ASP A 99 -2.51 6.17 4.55
C ASP A 99 -1.14 6.24 3.85
N LEU A 100 -0.84 5.33 2.92
CA LEU A 100 0.36 5.40 2.08
C LEU A 100 0.29 6.55 1.08
N THR A 101 -0.88 6.83 0.49
CA THR A 101 -1.08 7.99 -0.37
C THR A 101 -0.80 9.28 0.42
N TYR A 102 -1.32 9.37 1.64
CA TYR A 102 -1.07 10.50 2.53
C TYR A 102 0.41 10.61 2.93
N TYR A 103 1.07 9.47 3.23
CA TYR A 103 2.50 9.42 3.52
C TYR A 103 3.33 10.00 2.36
N TYR A 104 3.07 9.57 1.13
CA TYR A 104 3.80 10.09 -0.04
C TYR A 104 3.60 11.59 -0.22
N ALA A 105 2.39 12.08 -0.02
CA ALA A 105 2.10 13.51 -0.16
C ALA A 105 2.76 14.36 0.92
N THR A 106 2.78 13.89 2.18
CA THR A 106 3.20 14.71 3.33
C THR A 106 4.65 14.48 3.74
N SER A 107 5.14 13.26 3.69
CA SER A 107 6.50 12.90 4.12
C SER A 107 7.50 12.91 2.94
N GLU A 108 7.12 12.33 1.80
CA GLU A 108 7.97 12.25 0.62
C GLU A 108 7.76 13.44 -0.34
N GLN A 109 6.73 14.24 -0.14
CA GLN A 109 6.33 15.36 -1.01
C GLN A 109 6.19 14.94 -2.49
N THR A 110 5.78 13.70 -2.71
CA THR A 110 5.59 13.12 -4.03
C THR A 110 4.11 12.81 -4.23
N PRO A 111 3.41 13.57 -5.10
CA PRO A 111 2.01 13.29 -5.40
C PRO A 111 1.86 11.86 -5.96
N SER A 112 1.09 11.05 -5.26
CA SER A 112 0.96 9.62 -5.56
C SER A 112 -0.47 9.15 -5.41
N SER A 113 -0.83 8.12 -6.17
CA SER A 113 -2.05 7.34 -5.97
C SER A 113 -1.68 5.91 -5.65
N VAL A 114 -2.16 5.40 -4.53
CA VAL A 114 -1.93 4.03 -4.09
C VAL A 114 -3.26 3.30 -4.05
N ALA A 115 -3.35 2.16 -4.72
CA ALA A 115 -4.50 1.29 -4.63
C ALA A 115 -4.05 -0.13 -4.27
N LEU A 116 -4.73 -0.74 -3.30
CA LEU A 116 -4.43 -2.07 -2.78
C LEU A 116 -5.72 -2.88 -2.64
N GLY A 117 -5.66 -4.14 -3.05
CA GLY A 117 -6.77 -5.07 -2.91
C GLY A 117 -6.33 -6.43 -2.40
N VAL A 118 -7.17 -7.06 -1.59
CA VAL A 118 -7.02 -8.44 -1.15
C VAL A 118 -8.36 -9.14 -1.26
N LEU A 119 -8.38 -10.27 -1.95
CA LEU A 119 -9.51 -11.19 -2.01
C LEU A 119 -9.29 -12.35 -1.04
N MET A 120 -10.28 -12.61 -0.21
CA MET A 120 -10.27 -13.71 0.74
C MET A 120 -11.15 -14.87 0.25
N ASN A 121 -10.73 -16.08 0.57
CA ASN A 121 -11.57 -17.27 0.47
C ASN A 121 -12.51 -17.36 1.67
N LYS A 122 -13.49 -18.26 1.59
CA LYS A 122 -14.41 -18.55 2.71
C LYS A 122 -13.70 -19.13 3.94
N GLU A 123 -12.54 -19.74 3.73
CA GLU A 123 -11.67 -20.32 4.74
C GLU A 123 -10.71 -19.31 5.38
N ASN A 124 -10.92 -18.01 5.17
CA ASN A 124 -10.06 -16.91 5.64
C ASN A 124 -8.61 -16.97 5.11
N THR A 125 -8.39 -17.63 3.99
CA THR A 125 -7.10 -17.59 3.30
C THR A 125 -7.10 -16.54 2.20
N VAL A 126 -5.94 -15.96 1.91
CA VAL A 126 -5.79 -15.00 0.82
C VAL A 126 -5.87 -15.74 -0.51
N ARG A 127 -6.85 -15.37 -1.34
CA ARG A 127 -7.01 -15.89 -2.70
C ARG A 127 -6.13 -15.13 -3.68
N GLN A 128 -6.17 -13.80 -3.64
CA GLN A 128 -5.39 -12.90 -4.46
C GLN A 128 -5.09 -11.62 -3.69
N ALA A 129 -3.93 -11.03 -3.95
CA ALA A 129 -3.56 -9.72 -3.45
C ALA A 129 -2.81 -8.97 -4.55
N GLY A 130 -3.09 -7.68 -4.70
CA GLY A 130 -2.45 -6.86 -5.71
C GLY A 130 -2.73 -5.39 -5.48
N GLY A 131 -2.16 -4.55 -6.35
CA GLY A 131 -2.32 -3.11 -6.30
C GLY A 131 -1.43 -2.41 -7.30
N PHE A 132 -1.44 -1.09 -7.23
CA PHE A 132 -0.52 -0.23 -7.98
C PHE A 132 -0.14 1.00 -7.15
N ILE A 133 0.99 1.58 -7.51
CA ILE A 133 1.44 2.90 -7.06
C ILE A 133 1.73 3.71 -8.31
N ILE A 134 1.11 4.86 -8.45
CA ILE A 134 1.36 5.83 -9.51
C ILE A 134 1.91 7.09 -8.87
N GLN A 135 3.03 7.58 -9.38
CA GLN A 135 3.69 8.78 -8.88
C GLN A 135 3.85 9.78 -10.01
N LEU A 136 3.54 11.03 -9.74
CA LEU A 136 3.80 12.10 -10.69
C LEU A 136 5.27 12.50 -10.63
N LEU A 137 5.92 12.52 -11.79
CA LEU A 137 7.27 13.05 -11.91
C LEU A 137 7.25 14.58 -11.86
N PRO A 138 8.32 15.22 -11.36
CA PRO A 138 8.45 16.68 -11.41
C PRO A 138 8.30 17.19 -12.83
N GLY A 139 7.44 18.20 -13.01
CA GLY A 139 7.17 18.79 -14.32
C GLY A 139 6.15 18.03 -15.16
N ALA A 140 5.39 17.09 -14.59
CA ALA A 140 4.27 16.45 -15.27
C ALA A 140 3.26 17.54 -15.76
N GLU A 141 2.82 17.41 -17.01
CA GLU A 141 1.88 18.34 -17.62
C GLU A 141 0.49 18.21 -16.99
N GLU A 142 -0.20 19.34 -16.80
CA GLU A 142 -1.55 19.35 -16.21
C GLU A 142 -2.55 18.48 -16.98
N ALA A 143 -2.42 18.42 -18.32
CA ALA A 143 -3.25 17.56 -19.15
C ALA A 143 -3.06 16.06 -18.82
N THR A 144 -1.82 15.64 -18.58
CA THR A 144 -1.48 14.28 -18.16
C THR A 144 -2.04 13.98 -16.77
N ILE A 145 -1.91 14.94 -15.84
CA ILE A 145 -2.44 14.79 -14.47
C ILE A 145 -3.96 14.61 -14.53
N ALA A 146 -4.67 15.48 -15.24
CA ALA A 146 -6.12 15.44 -15.37
C ALA A 146 -6.61 14.13 -16.04
N ALA A 147 -5.89 13.64 -17.06
CA ALA A 147 -6.21 12.38 -17.71
C ALA A 147 -6.04 11.19 -16.75
N LEU A 148 -4.95 11.16 -15.98
CA LEU A 148 -4.70 10.13 -14.96
C LEU A 148 -5.75 10.16 -13.84
N GLU A 149 -6.06 11.33 -13.30
CA GLU A 149 -7.08 11.49 -12.26
C GLU A 149 -8.44 10.98 -12.73
N LYS A 150 -8.83 11.33 -13.95
CA LYS A 150 -10.07 10.84 -14.55
C LYS A 150 -10.04 9.30 -14.65
N THR A 151 -8.99 8.74 -15.24
CA THR A 151 -8.86 7.29 -15.43
C THR A 151 -8.90 6.55 -14.09
N ILE A 152 -8.11 7.02 -13.10
CA ILE A 152 -8.09 6.41 -11.76
C ILE A 152 -9.44 6.50 -11.07
N GLY A 153 -10.15 7.62 -11.24
CA GLY A 153 -11.49 7.82 -10.68
C GLY A 153 -12.57 6.91 -11.27
N GLU A 154 -12.36 6.45 -12.51
CA GLU A 154 -13.26 5.54 -13.22
C GLU A 154 -12.89 4.06 -13.04
N LEU A 155 -11.74 3.75 -12.42
CA LEU A 155 -11.30 2.37 -12.21
C LEU A 155 -12.21 1.62 -11.26
N GLU A 156 -12.48 0.38 -11.61
CA GLU A 156 -13.07 -0.56 -10.67
C GLU A 156 -12.11 -0.82 -9.50
N PRO A 157 -12.65 -1.19 -8.31
CA PRO A 157 -11.80 -1.59 -7.19
C PRO A 157 -10.80 -2.68 -7.59
N VAL A 158 -9.57 -2.60 -7.09
CA VAL A 158 -8.51 -3.60 -7.36
C VAL A 158 -9.00 -5.04 -7.13
N THR A 159 -9.79 -5.25 -6.07
CA THR A 159 -10.38 -6.57 -5.79
C THR A 159 -11.29 -7.07 -6.91
N THR A 160 -12.02 -6.19 -7.57
CA THR A 160 -12.88 -6.53 -8.71
C THR A 160 -12.03 -6.90 -9.92
N MET A 161 -11.00 -6.12 -10.23
CA MET A 161 -10.08 -6.38 -11.34
C MET A 161 -9.36 -7.73 -11.14
N LEU A 162 -8.84 -7.99 -9.94
CA LEU A 162 -8.22 -9.27 -9.59
C LEU A 162 -9.20 -10.45 -9.72
N ASN A 163 -10.46 -10.27 -9.29
CA ASN A 163 -11.47 -11.32 -9.39
C ASN A 163 -11.84 -11.66 -10.84
N LYS A 164 -11.71 -10.69 -11.75
CA LYS A 164 -11.86 -10.89 -13.21
C LYS A 164 -10.65 -11.55 -13.84
N GLY A 165 -9.58 -11.80 -13.08
CA GLY A 165 -8.33 -12.43 -13.57
C GLY A 165 -7.41 -11.47 -14.31
N MET A 166 -7.56 -10.15 -14.11
CA MET A 166 -6.65 -9.18 -14.70
C MET A 166 -5.24 -9.34 -14.14
N THR A 167 -4.25 -9.32 -15.01
CA THR A 167 -2.83 -9.31 -14.62
C THR A 167 -2.37 -7.90 -14.29
N PRO A 168 -1.21 -7.72 -13.63
CA PRO A 168 -0.63 -6.40 -13.40
C PRO A 168 -0.47 -5.58 -14.69
N GLU A 169 -0.05 -6.24 -15.79
CA GLU A 169 0.12 -5.62 -17.09
C GLU A 169 -1.22 -5.10 -17.64
N ASN A 170 -2.30 -5.88 -17.52
CA ASN A 170 -3.63 -5.44 -17.95
C ASN A 170 -4.10 -4.23 -17.17
N ILE A 171 -3.81 -4.17 -15.86
CA ILE A 171 -4.16 -3.03 -15.02
C ILE A 171 -3.34 -1.79 -15.42
N LEU A 172 -2.04 -1.95 -15.68
CA LEU A 172 -1.19 -0.86 -16.14
C LEU A 172 -1.62 -0.33 -17.51
N GLU A 173 -1.94 -1.23 -18.46
CA GLU A 173 -2.44 -0.84 -19.77
C GLU A 173 -3.77 -0.07 -19.67
N LEU A 174 -4.67 -0.48 -18.77
CA LEU A 174 -5.92 0.22 -18.55
C LEU A 174 -5.71 1.64 -18.00
N ILE A 175 -4.67 1.84 -17.19
CA ILE A 175 -4.37 3.14 -16.57
C ILE A 175 -3.56 4.05 -17.51
N LEU A 176 -2.56 3.50 -18.19
CA LEU A 176 -1.55 4.26 -18.94
C LEU A 176 -1.68 4.14 -20.45
N GLY A 177 -2.47 3.20 -20.95
CA GLY A 177 -2.60 2.89 -22.39
C GLY A 177 -3.50 3.85 -23.19
N GLN A 178 -3.87 5.02 -22.64
CA GLN A 178 -4.72 6.02 -23.31
C GLN A 178 -3.92 7.13 -23.97
#